data_89ab60ed4240d94575e988b0860ad537
#
_entry.id   89ab60ed4240d94575e988b0860ad537
#
_cell.length_a   1.000
_cell.length_b   1.000
_cell.length_c   1.000
_cell.angle_alpha   90.00
_cell.angle_beta   90.00
_cell.angle_gamma   90.00
#
_symmetry.space_group_name_H-M   'P 1'
#
loop_
_entity.id
_entity.type
_entity.pdbx_description
1 polymer ?
#
loop_
_entity_poly.entity_id
_entity_poly.type
_entity_poly.pdbx_seq_one_letter_code
_entity_poly.pdbx_strand_id
1 'polypeptide(L)'
;LVEQWSSLLILRALLGLALSGLPALAMAYVGEEFDPEALPAAMGLYIGGTALGGLLGRLLAGLLSDLGGWPWALGGIAGLGLLVLGLFIWLLPPSRHFTAQPLSVRGLLGNFALHLKNPRLRVLFALGFLLMGGFVALFNYVGFRLAGAPFNLSATVIGLLFTVYLLGIFSAGWAGRLVPRFGARQVLFGAIALMLLGVALCAAPWLSAAVVGLA
;
A
#
# COMPACT_ATOMS: atom_id res chain seq x y z
N LEU A 1 -15.63 16.02 16.02
CA LEU A 1 -15.27 15.34 14.77
C LEU A 1 -15.67 16.24 13.62
N VAL A 2 -14.87 16.28 12.58
CA VAL A 2 -14.91 17.28 11.50
C VAL A 2 -16.16 17.06 10.65
N GLU A 3 -17.06 18.03 10.62
CA GLU A 3 -18.31 17.99 9.86
C GLU A 3 -18.16 18.59 8.45
N GLN A 4 -17.06 19.35 8.21
CA GLN A 4 -16.84 20.02 6.94
C GLN A 4 -15.95 19.17 6.01
N TRP A 5 -16.42 18.98 4.78
CA TRP A 5 -15.70 18.23 3.74
C TRP A 5 -14.28 18.78 3.45
N SER A 6 -14.13 20.09 3.41
CA SER A 6 -12.83 20.75 3.22
C SER A 6 -11.82 20.40 4.29
N SER A 7 -12.25 20.35 5.55
CA SER A 7 -11.38 19.98 6.67
C SER A 7 -10.94 18.52 6.60
N LEU A 8 -11.83 17.61 6.16
CA LEU A 8 -11.46 16.21 5.91
C LEU A 8 -10.40 16.09 4.81
N LEU A 9 -10.53 16.85 3.73
CA LEU A 9 -9.54 16.85 2.66
C LEU A 9 -8.17 17.36 3.12
N ILE A 10 -8.15 18.45 3.89
CA ILE A 10 -6.92 19.01 4.46
C ILE A 10 -6.25 17.99 5.39
N LEU A 11 -7.02 17.38 6.31
CA LEU A 11 -6.48 16.35 7.21
C LEU A 11 -5.96 15.13 6.45
N ARG A 12 -6.64 14.70 5.38
CA ARG A 12 -6.16 13.64 4.50
C ARG A 12 -4.86 14.00 3.78
N ALA A 13 -4.75 15.24 3.31
CA ALA A 13 -3.51 15.72 2.69
C ALA A 13 -2.35 15.77 3.70
N LEU A 14 -2.59 16.28 4.90
CA LEU A 14 -1.60 16.30 5.99
C LEU A 14 -1.18 14.89 6.41
N LEU A 15 -2.14 13.98 6.55
CA LEU A 15 -1.86 12.57 6.83
C LEU A 15 -1.01 11.93 5.74
N GLY A 16 -1.35 12.18 4.47
CA GLY A 16 -0.58 11.69 3.32
C GLY A 16 0.86 12.20 3.32
N LEU A 17 1.06 13.49 3.62
CA LEU A 17 2.39 14.09 3.76
C LEU A 17 3.17 13.47 4.93
N ALA A 18 2.55 13.30 6.08
CA ALA A 18 3.19 12.71 7.26
C ALA A 18 3.60 11.24 7.01
N LEU A 19 2.77 10.47 6.31
CA LEU A 19 3.04 9.06 6.02
C LEU A 19 3.96 8.85 4.82
N SER A 20 4.12 9.82 3.92
CA SER A 20 4.89 9.64 2.67
C SER A 20 6.35 9.27 2.88
N GLY A 21 6.97 9.77 3.96
CA GLY A 21 8.37 9.49 4.30
C GLY A 21 8.61 8.13 4.95
N LEU A 22 7.60 7.54 5.60
CA LEU A 22 7.78 6.31 6.38
C LEU A 22 8.31 5.13 5.57
N PRO A 23 7.78 4.78 4.37
CA PRO A 23 8.31 3.67 3.59
C PRO A 23 9.76 3.90 3.15
N ALA A 24 10.09 5.12 2.75
CA ALA A 24 11.45 5.45 2.30
C ALA A 24 12.45 5.36 3.47
N LEU A 25 12.09 5.91 4.62
CA LEU A 25 12.93 5.85 5.84
C LEU A 25 13.07 4.41 6.35
N ALA A 26 11.99 3.63 6.34
CA ALA A 26 12.04 2.24 6.79
C ALA A 26 12.92 1.40 5.87
N MET A 27 12.82 1.56 4.55
CA MET A 27 13.67 0.84 3.60
C MET A 27 15.13 1.27 3.71
N ALA A 28 15.40 2.57 3.93
CA ALA A 28 16.76 3.06 4.15
C ALA A 28 17.35 2.49 5.43
N TYR A 29 16.60 2.55 6.54
CA TYR A 29 17.01 1.99 7.83
C TYR A 29 17.34 0.49 7.71
N VAL A 30 16.46 -0.29 7.08
CA VAL A 30 16.72 -1.74 6.87
C VAL A 30 17.95 -1.93 5.98
N GLY A 31 18.14 -1.11 4.94
CA GLY A 31 19.30 -1.19 4.04
C GLY A 31 20.62 -0.82 4.68
N GLU A 32 20.61 0.07 5.70
CA GLU A 32 21.81 0.53 6.40
C GLU A 32 22.20 -0.33 7.61
N GLU A 33 21.19 -0.93 8.29
CA GLU A 33 21.40 -1.61 9.57
C GLU A 33 21.56 -3.14 9.43
N PHE A 34 21.15 -3.73 8.32
CA PHE A 34 21.22 -5.17 8.10
C PHE A 34 22.39 -5.57 7.20
N ASP A 35 23.06 -6.66 7.54
CA ASP A 35 24.10 -7.24 6.69
C ASP A 35 23.54 -7.66 5.31
N PRO A 36 24.36 -7.60 4.22
CA PRO A 36 23.92 -7.94 2.87
C PRO A 36 23.26 -9.33 2.75
N GLU A 37 23.68 -10.29 3.57
CA GLU A 37 23.11 -11.65 3.58
C GLU A 37 21.69 -11.69 4.21
N ALA A 38 21.43 -10.88 5.24
CA ALA A 38 20.15 -10.81 5.94
C ALA A 38 19.15 -9.83 5.28
N LEU A 39 19.66 -8.90 4.47
CA LEU A 39 18.89 -7.84 3.85
C LEU A 39 17.66 -8.33 3.04
N PRO A 40 17.75 -9.36 2.18
CA PRO A 40 16.59 -9.85 1.44
C PRO A 40 15.48 -10.38 2.35
N ALA A 41 15.83 -11.06 3.44
CA ALA A 41 14.86 -11.56 4.41
C ALA A 41 14.18 -10.43 5.19
N ALA A 42 14.95 -9.43 5.64
CA ALA A 42 14.46 -8.26 6.34
C ALA A 42 13.50 -7.42 5.45
N MET A 43 13.87 -7.21 4.17
CA MET A 43 13.01 -6.55 3.19
C MET A 43 11.72 -7.35 2.91
N GLY A 44 11.82 -8.67 2.80
CA GLY A 44 10.66 -9.55 2.65
C GLY A 44 9.70 -9.46 3.83
N LEU A 45 10.22 -9.44 5.05
CA LEU A 45 9.42 -9.26 6.27
C LEU A 45 8.76 -7.88 6.34
N TYR A 46 9.48 -6.82 5.95
CA TYR A 46 8.93 -5.47 5.87
C TYR A 46 7.77 -5.39 4.88
N ILE A 47 7.94 -5.92 3.66
CA ILE A 47 6.90 -5.94 2.63
C ILE A 47 5.70 -6.77 3.09
N GLY A 48 5.94 -7.95 3.66
CA GLY A 48 4.89 -8.79 4.24
C GLY A 48 4.12 -8.10 5.37
N GLY A 49 4.84 -7.39 6.24
CA GLY A 49 4.25 -6.59 7.31
C GLY A 49 3.36 -5.46 6.79
N THR A 50 3.75 -4.76 5.72
CA THR A 50 2.92 -3.71 5.11
C THR A 50 1.64 -4.29 4.50
N ALA A 51 1.72 -5.47 3.86
CA ALA A 51 0.56 -6.15 3.30
C ALA A 51 -0.42 -6.60 4.41
N LEU A 52 0.10 -7.23 5.47
CA LEU A 52 -0.70 -7.64 6.63
C LEU A 52 -1.32 -6.44 7.35
N GLY A 53 -0.55 -5.36 7.55
CA GLY A 53 -1.06 -4.12 8.15
C GLY A 53 -2.20 -3.50 7.33
N GLY A 54 -2.07 -3.49 6.01
CA GLY A 54 -3.12 -3.03 5.10
C GLY A 54 -4.40 -3.86 5.19
N LEU A 55 -4.28 -5.18 5.29
CA LEU A 55 -5.40 -6.10 5.45
C LEU A 55 -6.07 -5.94 6.82
N LEU A 56 -5.30 -6.04 7.89
CA LEU A 56 -5.81 -5.94 9.26
C LEU A 56 -6.46 -4.57 9.52
N GLY A 57 -5.87 -3.50 8.98
CA GLY A 57 -6.45 -2.16 9.05
C GLY A 57 -7.83 -2.08 8.39
N ARG A 58 -8.01 -2.70 7.22
CA ARG A 58 -9.32 -2.75 6.54
C ARG A 58 -10.34 -3.60 7.28
N LEU A 59 -9.94 -4.77 7.79
CA LEU A 59 -10.81 -5.64 8.58
C LEU A 59 -11.27 -4.93 9.85
N LEU A 60 -10.36 -4.33 10.59
CA LEU A 60 -10.66 -3.59 11.80
C LEU A 60 -11.56 -2.38 11.53
N ALA A 61 -11.24 -1.59 10.50
CA ALA A 61 -12.05 -0.45 10.10
C ALA A 61 -13.48 -0.88 9.69
N GLY A 62 -13.61 -1.98 8.94
CA GLY A 62 -14.90 -2.55 8.56
C GLY A 62 -15.73 -2.96 9.77
N LEU A 63 -15.14 -3.74 10.67
CA LEU A 63 -15.79 -4.21 11.90
C LEU A 63 -16.25 -3.03 12.78
N LEU A 64 -15.36 -2.09 13.06
CA LEU A 64 -15.67 -0.94 13.90
C LEU A 64 -16.70 -0.02 13.23
N SER A 65 -16.70 0.07 11.91
CA SER A 65 -17.70 0.84 11.16
C SER A 65 -19.10 0.23 11.27
N ASP A 66 -19.22 -1.10 11.23
CA ASP A 66 -20.50 -1.78 11.39
C ASP A 66 -21.01 -1.71 12.84
N LEU A 67 -20.11 -1.67 13.83
CA LEU A 67 -20.47 -1.58 15.25
C LEU A 67 -20.93 -0.19 15.69
N GLY A 68 -20.26 0.87 15.24
CA GLY A 68 -20.49 2.22 15.74
C GLY A 68 -20.36 3.32 14.67
N GLY A 69 -20.34 2.94 13.39
CA GLY A 69 -20.19 3.86 12.28
C GLY A 69 -18.73 4.35 12.06
N TRP A 70 -18.57 5.20 11.07
CA TRP A 70 -17.25 5.70 10.66
C TRP A 70 -16.43 6.41 11.76
N PRO A 71 -17.02 7.10 12.77
CA PRO A 71 -16.22 7.69 13.84
C PRO A 71 -15.51 6.65 14.69
N TRP A 72 -16.16 5.51 14.95
CA TRP A 72 -15.55 4.39 15.69
C TRP A 72 -14.42 3.75 14.88
N ALA A 73 -14.60 3.60 13.57
CA ALA A 73 -13.54 3.10 12.69
C ALA A 73 -12.31 4.01 12.72
N LEU A 74 -12.49 5.32 12.59
CA LEU A 74 -11.38 6.28 12.64
C LEU A 74 -10.72 6.32 14.02
N GLY A 75 -11.51 6.33 15.10
CA GLY A 75 -11.01 6.33 16.48
C GLY A 75 -10.20 5.06 16.78
N GLY A 76 -10.71 3.90 16.40
CA GLY A 76 -10.01 2.63 16.60
C GLY A 76 -8.70 2.52 15.82
N ILE A 77 -8.70 2.93 14.54
CA ILE A 77 -7.47 2.98 13.74
C ILE A 77 -6.47 4.00 14.32
N ALA A 78 -6.93 5.16 14.79
CA ALA A 78 -6.06 6.14 15.45
C ALA A 78 -5.46 5.58 16.74
N GLY A 79 -6.26 4.92 17.58
CA GLY A 79 -5.79 4.26 18.81
C GLY A 79 -4.76 3.16 18.53
N LEU A 80 -5.02 2.31 17.52
CA LEU A 80 -4.06 1.31 17.07
C LEU A 80 -2.77 1.97 16.57
N GLY A 81 -2.88 3.06 15.81
CA GLY A 81 -1.72 3.81 15.31
C GLY A 81 -0.86 4.37 16.45
N LEU A 82 -1.48 4.92 17.50
CA LEU A 82 -0.78 5.39 18.68
C LEU A 82 -0.08 4.27 19.45
N LEU A 83 -0.75 3.12 19.58
CA LEU A 83 -0.16 1.93 20.20
C LEU A 83 1.06 1.44 19.42
N VAL A 84 0.92 1.32 18.09
CA VAL A 84 2.02 0.91 17.21
C VAL A 84 3.16 1.92 17.25
N LEU A 85 2.87 3.22 17.28
CA LEU A 85 3.87 4.26 17.44
C LEU A 85 4.63 4.13 18.76
N GLY A 86 3.92 3.89 19.85
CA GLY A 86 4.53 3.66 21.17
C GLY A 86 5.45 2.43 21.16
N LEU A 87 4.98 1.32 20.60
CA LEU A 87 5.79 0.10 20.43
C LEU A 87 7.01 0.35 19.53
N PHE A 88 6.84 1.10 18.45
CA PHE A 88 7.91 1.43 17.53
C PHE A 88 9.01 2.23 18.23
N ILE A 89 8.65 3.29 18.98
CA ILE A 89 9.61 4.11 19.74
C ILE A 89 10.34 3.27 20.80
N TRP A 90 9.63 2.33 21.40
CA TRP A 90 10.20 1.51 22.48
C TRP A 90 11.08 0.37 21.96
N LEU A 91 10.73 -0.24 20.86
CA LEU A 91 11.37 -1.45 20.32
C LEU A 91 12.44 -1.16 19.26
N LEU A 92 12.34 -0.01 18.55
CA LEU A 92 13.28 0.28 17.45
C LEU A 92 14.66 0.60 18.00
N PRO A 93 15.70 -0.18 17.68
CA PRO A 93 17.07 0.13 18.04
C PRO A 93 17.51 1.46 17.39
N PRO A 94 18.40 2.22 18.07
CA PRO A 94 18.97 3.42 17.44
C PRO A 94 19.80 3.03 16.22
N SER A 95 19.71 3.83 15.15
CA SER A 95 20.52 3.63 13.96
C SER A 95 22.00 3.78 14.30
N ARG A 96 22.83 2.82 13.91
CA ARG A 96 24.27 2.77 14.15
C ARG A 96 25.10 3.18 12.96
N HIS A 97 24.55 2.98 11.76
CA HIS A 97 25.25 3.22 10.49
C HIS A 97 24.76 4.48 9.76
N PHE A 98 23.83 5.22 10.38
CA PHE A 98 23.31 6.46 9.79
C PHE A 98 24.37 7.55 9.79
N THR A 99 24.70 8.05 8.61
CA THR A 99 25.56 9.24 8.42
C THR A 99 24.68 10.42 8.05
N ALA A 100 24.56 11.38 9.00
CA ALA A 100 23.78 12.59 8.78
C ALA A 100 24.38 13.41 7.63
N GLN A 101 23.59 13.60 6.57
CA GLN A 101 23.94 14.49 5.47
C GLN A 101 23.34 15.87 5.73
N PRO A 102 24.06 16.98 5.44
CA PRO A 102 23.50 18.31 5.62
C PRO A 102 22.27 18.49 4.72
N LEU A 103 21.14 18.80 5.33
CA LEU A 103 19.90 19.08 4.62
C LEU A 103 20.04 20.38 3.82
N SER A 104 20.18 20.25 2.50
CA SER A 104 20.16 21.36 1.57
C SER A 104 18.97 21.21 0.62
N VAL A 105 18.02 22.15 0.71
CA VAL A 105 16.87 22.17 -0.21
C VAL A 105 17.34 22.20 -1.67
N ARG A 106 18.40 22.93 -1.96
CA ARG A 106 19.00 22.99 -3.30
C ARG A 106 19.59 21.63 -3.72
N GLY A 107 20.23 20.92 -2.80
CA GLY A 107 20.75 19.56 -3.03
C GLY A 107 19.62 18.56 -3.27
N LEU A 108 18.55 18.61 -2.48
CA LEU A 108 17.38 17.76 -2.66
C LEU A 108 16.71 17.99 -4.03
N LEU A 109 16.46 19.25 -4.39
CA LEU A 109 15.90 19.61 -5.70
C LEU A 109 16.81 19.22 -6.85
N GLY A 110 18.13 19.38 -6.66
CA GLY A 110 19.15 18.95 -7.62
C GLY A 110 19.14 17.45 -7.87
N ASN A 111 19.09 16.65 -6.80
CA ASN A 111 19.00 15.19 -6.88
C ASN A 111 17.68 14.75 -7.54
N PHE A 112 16.57 15.38 -7.18
CA PHE A 112 15.27 15.12 -7.80
C PHE A 112 15.30 15.41 -9.31
N ALA A 113 15.86 16.56 -9.69
CA ALA A 113 16.02 16.94 -11.10
C ALA A 113 16.94 15.97 -11.86
N LEU A 114 18.02 15.50 -11.23
CA LEU A 114 18.93 14.51 -11.79
C LEU A 114 18.22 13.19 -12.09
N HIS A 115 17.45 12.69 -11.14
CA HIS A 115 16.67 11.46 -11.32
C HIS A 115 15.60 11.62 -12.41
N LEU A 116 14.91 12.75 -12.46
CA LEU A 116 13.91 13.05 -13.50
C LEU A 116 14.52 13.26 -14.89
N LYS A 117 15.79 13.64 -14.99
CA LYS A 117 16.49 13.71 -16.28
C LYS A 117 16.83 12.34 -16.86
N ASN A 118 16.94 11.31 -16.02
CA ASN A 118 17.23 9.95 -16.47
C ASN A 118 15.97 9.30 -17.09
N PRO A 119 15.96 8.99 -18.41
CA PRO A 119 14.77 8.45 -19.07
C PRO A 119 14.35 7.08 -18.53
N ARG A 120 15.30 6.26 -18.09
CA ARG A 120 15.00 4.93 -17.49
C ARG A 120 14.28 5.07 -16.16
N LEU A 121 14.73 6.00 -15.32
CA LEU A 121 14.08 6.26 -14.03
C LEU A 121 12.69 6.87 -14.19
N ARG A 122 12.49 7.75 -15.19
CA ARG A 122 11.15 8.27 -15.50
C ARG A 122 10.14 7.17 -15.84
N VAL A 123 10.57 6.20 -16.65
CA VAL A 123 9.71 5.05 -16.99
C VAL A 123 9.38 4.24 -15.76
N LEU A 124 10.34 3.97 -14.88
CA LEU A 124 10.11 3.25 -13.63
C LEU A 124 9.16 4.02 -12.68
N PHE A 125 9.35 5.33 -12.56
CA PHE A 125 8.43 6.17 -11.77
C PHE A 125 7.02 6.19 -12.34
N ALA A 126 6.89 6.30 -13.68
CA ALA A 126 5.60 6.25 -14.35
C ALA A 126 4.91 4.89 -14.17
N LEU A 127 5.64 3.79 -14.30
CA LEU A 127 5.13 2.45 -14.06
C LEU A 127 4.67 2.28 -12.60
N GLY A 128 5.50 2.67 -11.63
CA GLY A 128 5.14 2.62 -10.22
C GLY A 128 3.90 3.45 -9.90
N PHE A 129 3.82 4.67 -10.45
CA PHE A 129 2.67 5.55 -10.29
C PHE A 129 1.39 4.95 -10.87
N LEU A 130 1.44 4.44 -12.11
CA LEU A 130 0.27 3.89 -12.80
C LEU A 130 -0.21 2.59 -12.16
N LEU A 131 0.72 1.67 -11.84
CA LEU A 131 0.37 0.38 -11.23
C LEU A 131 -0.18 0.57 -9.82
N MET A 132 0.52 1.33 -8.97
CA MET A 132 0.08 1.56 -7.59
C MET A 132 -1.17 2.45 -7.54
N GLY A 133 -1.22 3.50 -8.36
CA GLY A 133 -2.39 4.38 -8.46
C GLY A 133 -3.62 3.62 -8.96
N GLY A 134 -3.49 2.80 -10.00
CA GLY A 134 -4.55 1.94 -10.51
C GLY A 134 -5.03 0.92 -9.46
N PHE A 135 -4.10 0.27 -8.79
CA PHE A 135 -4.40 -0.66 -7.71
C PHE A 135 -5.19 0.00 -6.58
N VAL A 136 -4.69 1.11 -6.03
CA VAL A 136 -5.36 1.82 -4.94
C VAL A 136 -6.72 2.36 -5.37
N ALA A 137 -6.84 2.92 -6.59
CA ALA A 137 -8.10 3.41 -7.12
C ALA A 137 -9.13 2.28 -7.25
N LEU A 138 -8.72 1.12 -7.80
CA LEU A 138 -9.59 -0.05 -7.95
C LEU A 138 -10.13 -0.52 -6.60
N PHE A 139 -9.24 -0.75 -5.63
CA PHE A 139 -9.64 -1.24 -4.31
C PHE A 139 -10.55 -0.26 -3.56
N ASN A 140 -10.32 1.04 -3.68
CA ASN A 140 -11.22 2.04 -3.09
C ASN A 140 -12.58 2.05 -3.81
N TYR A 141 -12.59 2.08 -5.14
CA TYR A 141 -13.82 2.12 -5.92
C TYR A 141 -14.70 0.89 -5.72
N VAL A 142 -14.08 -0.30 -5.73
CA VAL A 142 -14.82 -1.57 -5.53
C VAL A 142 -15.47 -1.61 -4.15
N GLY A 143 -14.82 -1.06 -3.10
CA GLY A 143 -15.43 -0.93 -1.79
C GLY A 143 -16.76 -0.15 -1.83
N PHE A 144 -16.79 1.02 -2.48
CA PHE A 144 -18.03 1.80 -2.65
C PHE A 144 -19.08 1.05 -3.47
N ARG A 145 -18.66 0.40 -4.54
CA ARG A 145 -19.57 -0.37 -5.39
C ARG A 145 -20.23 -1.53 -4.65
N LEU A 146 -19.47 -2.27 -3.84
CA LEU A 146 -19.99 -3.41 -3.08
C LEU A 146 -20.89 -2.96 -1.91
N ALA A 147 -20.66 -1.77 -1.35
CA ALA A 147 -21.53 -1.19 -0.34
C ALA A 147 -22.88 -0.70 -0.90
N GLY A 148 -22.93 -0.35 -2.18
CA GLY A 148 -24.15 0.11 -2.86
C GLY A 148 -24.97 -1.02 -3.50
N ALA A 149 -26.14 -0.63 -4.03
CA ALA A 149 -27.00 -1.55 -4.82
C ALA A 149 -26.26 -2.07 -6.06
N PRO A 150 -26.47 -3.32 -6.49
CA PRO A 150 -27.38 -4.32 -5.95
C PRO A 150 -26.83 -5.13 -4.77
N PHE A 151 -25.55 -4.99 -4.39
CA PHE A 151 -24.87 -5.88 -3.45
C PHE A 151 -25.18 -5.57 -1.98
N ASN A 152 -25.20 -4.27 -1.60
CA ASN A 152 -25.49 -3.79 -0.26
C ASN A 152 -24.73 -4.54 0.86
N LEU A 153 -23.44 -4.83 0.63
CA LEU A 153 -22.61 -5.54 1.59
C LEU A 153 -22.22 -4.63 2.75
N SER A 154 -22.15 -5.22 3.96
CA SER A 154 -21.66 -4.50 5.13
C SER A 154 -20.16 -4.21 5.03
N ALA A 155 -19.69 -3.22 5.79
CA ALA A 155 -18.28 -2.83 5.79
C ALA A 155 -17.36 -3.99 6.25
N THR A 156 -17.82 -4.81 7.20
CA THR A 156 -17.10 -6.02 7.63
C THR A 156 -16.96 -7.04 6.50
N VAL A 157 -18.05 -7.32 5.76
CA VAL A 157 -18.01 -8.27 4.64
C VAL A 157 -17.07 -7.76 3.54
N ILE A 158 -17.12 -6.47 3.23
CA ILE A 158 -16.19 -5.85 2.27
C ILE A 158 -14.75 -5.98 2.77
N GLY A 159 -14.49 -5.72 4.07
CA GLY A 159 -13.19 -5.93 4.69
C GLY A 159 -12.70 -7.37 4.56
N LEU A 160 -13.58 -8.36 4.77
CA LEU A 160 -13.27 -9.78 4.59
C LEU A 160 -12.96 -10.12 3.13
N LEU A 161 -13.66 -9.55 2.16
CA LEU A 161 -13.36 -9.77 0.75
C LEU A 161 -11.95 -9.29 0.38
N PHE A 162 -11.44 -8.27 1.04
CA PHE A 162 -10.06 -7.83 0.84
C PHE A 162 -8.99 -8.82 1.36
N THR A 163 -9.37 -9.91 2.05
CA THR A 163 -8.41 -11.00 2.36
C THR A 163 -7.84 -11.66 1.09
N VAL A 164 -8.53 -11.54 -0.03
CA VAL A 164 -8.03 -11.90 -1.36
C VAL A 164 -6.67 -11.24 -1.67
N TYR A 165 -6.40 -10.07 -1.08
CA TYR A 165 -5.10 -9.40 -1.15
C TYR A 165 -3.91 -10.27 -0.69
N LEU A 166 -4.16 -11.25 0.20
CA LEU A 166 -3.14 -12.21 0.60
C LEU A 166 -2.61 -13.06 -0.56
N LEU A 167 -3.41 -13.27 -1.61
CA LEU A 167 -2.95 -13.96 -2.81
C LEU A 167 -1.83 -13.18 -3.52
N GLY A 168 -1.80 -11.86 -3.36
CA GLY A 168 -0.71 -11.01 -3.85
C GLY A 168 0.65 -11.37 -3.26
N ILE A 169 0.70 -11.87 -2.02
CA ILE A 169 1.94 -12.33 -1.38
C ILE A 169 2.49 -13.56 -2.11
N PHE A 170 1.62 -14.49 -2.47
CA PHE A 170 2.01 -15.69 -3.21
C PHE A 170 2.39 -15.36 -4.66
N SER A 171 1.64 -14.47 -5.32
CA SER A 171 1.91 -14.07 -6.71
C SER A 171 3.27 -13.36 -6.85
N ALA A 172 3.69 -12.57 -5.85
CA ALA A 172 5.00 -11.93 -5.84
C ALA A 172 6.15 -12.97 -5.84
N GLY A 173 6.00 -14.05 -5.06
CA GLY A 173 6.95 -15.16 -5.06
C GLY A 173 7.00 -15.92 -6.40
N TRP A 174 5.85 -16.06 -7.06
CA TRP A 174 5.77 -16.68 -8.39
C TRP A 174 6.39 -15.82 -9.48
N ALA A 175 6.15 -14.52 -9.45
CA ALA A 175 6.76 -13.58 -10.38
C ALA A 175 8.30 -13.67 -10.35
N GLY A 176 8.90 -13.78 -9.16
CA GLY A 176 10.34 -13.99 -9.00
C GLY A 176 10.86 -15.27 -9.67
N ARG A 177 10.05 -16.33 -9.76
CA ARG A 177 10.39 -17.59 -10.45
C ARG A 177 10.13 -17.54 -11.96
N LEU A 178 9.20 -16.71 -12.41
CA LEU A 178 8.84 -16.57 -13.82
C LEU A 178 9.81 -15.66 -14.58
N VAL A 179 10.33 -14.63 -13.93
CA VAL A 179 11.26 -13.67 -14.57
C VAL A 179 12.52 -14.35 -15.15
N PRO A 180 13.21 -15.27 -14.45
CA PRO A 180 14.36 -15.97 -15.04
C PRO A 180 14.00 -16.86 -16.25
N ARG A 181 12.76 -17.36 -16.33
CA ARG A 181 12.31 -18.26 -17.41
C ARG A 181 11.80 -17.53 -18.65
N PHE A 182 11.02 -16.48 -18.46
CA PHE A 182 10.30 -15.78 -19.53
C PHE A 182 10.83 -14.38 -19.80
N GLY A 183 11.70 -13.87 -18.93
CA GLY A 183 12.20 -12.50 -19.00
C GLY A 183 11.23 -11.48 -18.36
N ALA A 184 11.81 -10.43 -17.80
CA ALA A 184 11.07 -9.41 -17.03
C ALA A 184 9.98 -8.72 -17.89
N ARG A 185 10.23 -8.49 -19.18
CA ARG A 185 9.27 -7.84 -20.08
C ARG A 185 7.98 -8.64 -20.25
N GLN A 186 8.10 -9.95 -20.50
CA GLN A 186 6.92 -10.82 -20.74
C GLN A 186 6.12 -11.00 -19.46
N VAL A 187 6.80 -11.17 -18.32
CA VAL A 187 6.13 -11.25 -17.01
C VAL A 187 5.39 -9.96 -16.68
N LEU A 188 5.99 -8.80 -16.96
CA LEU A 188 5.34 -7.49 -16.76
C LEU A 188 4.08 -7.35 -17.63
N PHE A 189 4.15 -7.67 -18.93
CA PHE A 189 2.97 -7.61 -19.81
C PHE A 189 1.88 -8.59 -19.38
N GLY A 190 2.25 -9.80 -18.95
CA GLY A 190 1.30 -10.76 -18.38
C GLY A 190 0.60 -10.24 -17.13
N ALA A 191 1.36 -9.62 -16.21
CA ALA A 191 0.79 -9.02 -15.01
C ALA A 191 -0.15 -7.85 -15.32
N ILE A 192 0.21 -6.98 -16.27
CA ILE A 192 -0.67 -5.88 -16.73
C ILE A 192 -1.95 -6.45 -17.38
N ALA A 193 -1.85 -7.48 -18.22
CA ALA A 193 -3.01 -8.11 -18.82
C ALA A 193 -3.96 -8.73 -17.77
N LEU A 194 -3.40 -9.41 -16.75
CA LEU A 194 -4.17 -9.94 -15.62
C LEU A 194 -4.83 -8.81 -14.82
N MET A 195 -4.13 -7.71 -14.55
CA MET A 195 -4.70 -6.56 -13.87
C MET A 195 -5.88 -5.96 -14.66
N LEU A 196 -5.75 -5.80 -15.98
CA LEU A 196 -6.82 -5.30 -16.83
C LEU A 196 -8.03 -6.24 -16.87
N LEU A 197 -7.78 -7.54 -16.89
CA LEU A 197 -8.83 -8.56 -16.79
C LEU A 197 -9.53 -8.48 -15.43
N GLY A 198 -8.79 -8.35 -14.33
CA GLY A 198 -9.33 -8.14 -13.00
C GLY A 198 -10.23 -6.91 -12.91
N VAL A 199 -9.80 -5.77 -13.47
CA VAL A 199 -10.61 -4.55 -13.56
C VAL A 199 -11.90 -4.80 -14.34
N ALA A 200 -11.83 -5.48 -15.48
CA ALA A 200 -13.00 -5.81 -16.28
C ALA A 200 -13.98 -6.72 -15.54
N LEU A 201 -13.48 -7.72 -14.81
CA LEU A 201 -14.28 -8.60 -13.96
C LEU A 201 -14.93 -7.84 -12.80
N CYS A 202 -14.19 -6.90 -12.17
CA CYS A 202 -14.74 -6.02 -11.15
C CYS A 202 -15.87 -5.13 -11.69
N ALA A 203 -15.95 -4.86 -12.99
CA ALA A 203 -17.04 -4.12 -13.62
C ALA A 203 -18.30 -4.98 -13.88
N ALA A 204 -18.20 -6.31 -13.83
CA ALA A 204 -19.33 -7.22 -14.07
C ALA A 204 -20.43 -7.09 -12.98
N PRO A 205 -21.70 -7.38 -13.31
CA PRO A 205 -22.82 -7.23 -12.37
C PRO A 205 -22.88 -8.31 -11.28
N TRP A 206 -22.05 -9.34 -11.36
CA TRP A 206 -22.06 -10.48 -10.44
C TRP A 206 -20.99 -10.34 -9.36
N LEU A 207 -21.37 -10.65 -8.10
CA LEU A 207 -20.45 -10.62 -6.96
C LEU A 207 -19.26 -11.57 -7.15
N SER A 208 -19.51 -12.78 -7.68
CA SER A 208 -18.45 -13.76 -7.92
C SER A 208 -17.39 -13.24 -8.91
N ALA A 209 -17.81 -12.54 -9.95
CA ALA A 209 -16.88 -11.92 -10.89
C ALA A 209 -16.05 -10.82 -10.25
N ALA A 210 -16.66 -9.99 -9.40
CA ALA A 210 -15.95 -8.95 -8.64
C ALA A 210 -14.91 -9.54 -7.68
N VAL A 211 -15.25 -10.64 -6.98
CA VAL A 211 -14.32 -11.33 -6.08
C VAL A 211 -13.15 -11.95 -6.86
N VAL A 212 -13.43 -12.62 -7.97
CA VAL A 212 -12.38 -13.19 -8.85
C VAL A 212 -11.52 -12.08 -9.48
N GLY A 213 -12.13 -10.94 -9.82
CA GLY A 213 -11.41 -9.79 -10.38
C GLY A 213 -10.49 -9.08 -9.36
N LEU A 214 -10.75 -9.23 -8.07
CA LEU A 214 -9.88 -8.73 -6.99
C LEU A 214 -8.73 -9.70 -6.66
N ALA A 215 -8.88 -11.00 -6.98
CA ALA A 215 -7.89 -12.04 -6.75
C ALA A 215 -6.75 -12.01 -7.76
#